data_2bfd009ef2d9310c8ab50c77e5c133f6
#
_entry.id   2bfd009ef2d9310c8ab50c77e5c133f6
#
_cell.length_a   1.000
_cell.length_b   1.000
_cell.length_c   1.000
_cell.angle_alpha   90.00
_cell.angle_beta   90.00
_cell.angle_gamma   90.00
#
_symmetry.space_group_name_H-M   'P 1'
#
loop_
_entity.id
_entity.type
_entity.pdbx_description
1 polymer ?
#
loop_
_entity_poly.entity_id
_entity_poly.type
_entity_poly.pdbx_seq_one_letter_code
_entity_poly.pdbx_strand_id
1 'polypeptide(L)'
;VKQFLEEKKITFPIYQSLSIPEAPCPGGLPHAVLIGANGKVVAKGYPPQLYDLVKKEVMKMERGLPILEGVELNKYKSLAKTVVSTGSNIESKITPLRKKTNDEEAQAVCEAFDAWLENTKEIVQARIQSVPLEAVPAIMRLKTAVPSVKEFDEPLAALKANRDLSKLADLNKKISALEQRKAKGRKISESDLKSLTQAVDKFTESDNEATQ
;
A
#
# COMPACT_ATOMS: atom_id res chain seq x y z
N VAL A 1 9.56 -20.58 -21.52
CA VAL A 1 9.13 -19.56 -20.52
C VAL A 1 10.01 -19.65 -19.28
N LYS A 2 10.09 -20.82 -18.57
CA LYS A 2 10.87 -20.96 -17.32
C LYS A 2 12.33 -20.50 -17.49
N GLN A 3 13.05 -21.01 -18.49
CA GLN A 3 14.44 -20.64 -18.76
C GLN A 3 14.61 -19.12 -18.97
N PHE A 4 13.69 -18.47 -19.70
CA PHE A 4 13.70 -17.02 -19.91
C PHE A 4 13.50 -16.26 -18.60
N LEU A 5 12.60 -16.73 -17.72
CA LEU A 5 12.34 -16.10 -16.43
C LEU A 5 13.55 -16.16 -15.49
N GLU A 6 14.24 -17.31 -15.49
CA GLU A 6 15.48 -17.52 -14.73
C GLU A 6 16.62 -16.63 -15.25
N GLU A 7 16.85 -16.61 -16.56
CA GLU A 7 17.86 -15.77 -17.21
C GLU A 7 17.64 -14.27 -16.93
N LYS A 8 16.37 -13.82 -16.93
CA LYS A 8 16.00 -12.42 -16.69
C LYS A 8 15.77 -12.08 -15.23
N LYS A 9 15.96 -13.05 -14.32
CA LYS A 9 15.73 -12.90 -12.85
C LYS A 9 14.35 -12.33 -12.54
N ILE A 10 13.32 -12.79 -13.26
CA ILE A 10 11.95 -12.34 -13.06
C ILE A 10 11.34 -13.08 -11.87
N THR A 11 11.04 -12.37 -10.80
CA THR A 11 10.57 -12.93 -9.53
C THR A 11 9.07 -12.76 -9.27
N PHE A 12 8.38 -11.96 -10.09
CA PHE A 12 6.92 -11.80 -9.98
C PHE A 12 6.17 -12.93 -10.68
N PRO A 13 4.95 -13.28 -10.22
CA PRO A 13 4.15 -14.34 -10.83
C PRO A 13 3.83 -14.03 -12.30
N ILE A 14 4.03 -15.02 -13.17
CA ILE A 14 3.65 -14.94 -14.58
C ILE A 14 2.66 -16.07 -14.88
N TYR A 15 1.54 -15.70 -15.46
CA TYR A 15 0.51 -16.61 -15.90
C TYR A 15 0.53 -16.70 -17.42
N GLN A 16 0.63 -17.92 -17.93
CA GLN A 16 0.55 -18.18 -19.37
C GLN A 16 -0.88 -18.53 -19.74
N SER A 17 -1.36 -17.95 -20.85
CA SER A 17 -2.70 -18.25 -21.40
C SER A 17 -3.86 -17.91 -20.46
N LEU A 18 -3.68 -16.92 -19.55
CA LEU A 18 -4.76 -16.42 -18.73
C LEU A 18 -5.74 -15.62 -19.58
N SER A 19 -6.99 -16.05 -19.62
CA SER A 19 -8.10 -15.27 -20.21
C SER A 19 -8.88 -14.62 -19.09
N ILE A 20 -9.03 -13.30 -19.14
CA ILE A 20 -9.89 -12.54 -18.23
C ILE A 20 -11.11 -12.10 -19.09
N PRO A 21 -12.29 -12.75 -18.93
CA PRO A 21 -13.44 -12.48 -19.78
C PRO A 21 -13.88 -11.01 -19.78
N GLU A 22 -13.81 -10.34 -18.62
CA GLU A 22 -14.17 -8.93 -18.45
C GLU A 22 -13.11 -7.97 -19.00
N ALA A 23 -11.96 -8.48 -19.40
CA ALA A 23 -10.82 -7.68 -19.84
C ALA A 23 -10.19 -8.22 -21.13
N PRO A 24 -10.97 -8.41 -22.23
CA PRO A 24 -10.39 -8.80 -23.50
C PRO A 24 -9.35 -7.76 -23.93
N CYS A 25 -8.26 -8.20 -24.57
CA CYS A 25 -7.21 -7.34 -25.13
C CYS A 25 -7.47 -7.07 -26.62
N PRO A 26 -8.35 -6.15 -26.99
CA PRO A 26 -8.57 -5.79 -28.38
C PRO A 26 -7.43 -4.88 -28.84
N GLY A 27 -6.65 -5.27 -29.80
CA GLY A 27 -5.70 -4.35 -30.43
C GLY A 27 -4.21 -4.64 -30.23
N GLY A 28 -3.87 -5.86 -29.82
CA GLY A 28 -2.47 -6.30 -29.82
C GLY A 28 -1.65 -5.93 -28.56
N LEU A 29 -0.36 -6.25 -28.59
CA LEU A 29 0.57 -6.03 -27.50
C LEU A 29 1.41 -4.76 -27.73
N PRO A 30 1.84 -4.05 -26.70
CA PRO A 30 1.55 -4.28 -25.29
C PRO A 30 0.19 -3.73 -24.85
N HIS A 31 -0.58 -4.52 -24.09
CA HIS A 31 -1.86 -4.12 -23.53
C HIS A 31 -1.87 -4.43 -22.04
N ALA A 32 -2.46 -3.55 -21.22
CA ALA A 32 -2.59 -3.72 -19.80
C ALA A 32 -4.03 -3.49 -19.33
N VAL A 33 -4.38 -4.20 -18.28
CA VAL A 33 -5.63 -4.02 -17.56
C VAL A 33 -5.31 -3.64 -16.13
N LEU A 34 -5.83 -2.50 -15.68
CA LEU A 34 -5.75 -2.09 -14.29
C LEU A 34 -6.97 -2.62 -13.55
N ILE A 35 -6.70 -3.44 -12.54
CA ILE A 35 -7.72 -3.95 -11.62
C ILE A 35 -7.60 -3.19 -10.32
N GLY A 36 -8.68 -2.61 -9.83
CA GLY A 36 -8.73 -1.90 -8.57
C GLY A 36 -8.71 -2.85 -7.37
N ALA A 37 -8.62 -2.28 -6.17
CA ALA A 37 -8.59 -3.02 -4.91
C ALA A 37 -9.87 -3.86 -4.66
N ASN A 38 -10.98 -3.46 -5.27
CA ASN A 38 -12.27 -4.18 -5.23
C ASN A 38 -12.37 -5.33 -6.26
N GLY A 39 -11.28 -5.66 -6.95
CA GLY A 39 -11.26 -6.70 -8.00
C GLY A 39 -11.92 -6.30 -9.32
N LYS A 40 -12.43 -5.06 -9.45
CA LYS A 40 -13.08 -4.60 -10.69
C LYS A 40 -12.07 -3.95 -11.64
N VAL A 41 -12.32 -4.07 -12.94
CA VAL A 41 -11.53 -3.41 -13.97
C VAL A 41 -11.75 -1.89 -13.91
N VAL A 42 -10.68 -1.15 -13.64
CA VAL A 42 -10.66 0.33 -13.57
C VAL A 42 -10.38 0.93 -14.94
N ALA A 43 -9.41 0.36 -15.65
CA ALA A 43 -9.02 0.85 -16.97
C ALA A 43 -8.33 -0.24 -17.79
N LYS A 44 -8.30 -0.04 -19.09
CA LYS A 44 -7.60 -0.88 -20.08
C LYS A 44 -6.87 0.03 -21.04
N GLY A 45 -5.71 -0.39 -21.53
CA GLY A 45 -4.99 0.36 -22.54
C GLY A 45 -3.48 0.08 -22.59
N TYR A 46 -2.77 0.97 -23.25
CA TYR A 46 -1.32 0.91 -23.34
C TYR A 46 -0.69 1.26 -21.95
N PRO A 47 0.27 0.45 -21.44
CA PRO A 47 0.77 0.59 -20.08
C PRO A 47 1.15 2.02 -19.65
N PRO A 48 1.88 2.82 -20.42
CA PRO A 48 2.21 4.19 -20.05
C PRO A 48 1.01 5.10 -19.79
N GLN A 49 -0.12 4.86 -20.47
CA GLN A 49 -1.35 5.63 -20.27
C GLN A 49 -2.03 5.35 -18.93
N LEU A 50 -1.71 4.21 -18.31
CA LEU A 50 -2.29 3.78 -17.06
C LEU A 50 -1.49 4.22 -15.83
N TYR A 51 -0.26 4.72 -15.97
CA TYR A 51 0.61 5.04 -14.82
C TYR A 51 0.01 6.01 -13.81
N ASP A 52 -0.67 7.05 -14.27
CA ASP A 52 -1.30 8.01 -13.36
C ASP A 52 -2.54 7.43 -12.68
N LEU A 53 -3.26 6.53 -13.36
CA LEU A 53 -4.37 5.79 -12.77
C LEU A 53 -3.87 4.78 -11.73
N VAL A 54 -2.77 4.06 -12.01
CA VAL A 54 -2.13 3.16 -11.03
C VAL A 54 -1.75 3.94 -9.78
N LYS A 55 -1.09 5.10 -9.91
CA LYS A 55 -0.74 5.94 -8.77
C LYS A 55 -1.98 6.35 -7.95
N LYS A 56 -3.07 6.72 -8.62
CA LYS A 56 -4.33 7.07 -7.95
C LYS A 56 -4.94 5.88 -7.22
N GLU A 57 -4.95 4.70 -7.82
CA GLU A 57 -5.45 3.48 -7.17
C GLU A 57 -4.59 3.07 -5.97
N VAL A 58 -3.26 3.10 -6.11
CA VAL A 58 -2.34 2.86 -4.98
C VAL A 58 -2.59 3.86 -3.84
N MET A 59 -2.74 5.15 -4.15
CA MET A 59 -3.06 6.16 -3.13
C MET A 59 -4.40 5.91 -2.45
N LYS A 60 -5.42 5.45 -3.19
CA LYS A 60 -6.70 5.04 -2.59
C LYS A 60 -6.48 3.88 -1.61
N MET A 61 -5.78 2.82 -2.02
CA MET A 61 -5.47 1.67 -1.18
C MET A 61 -4.70 2.10 0.08
N GLU A 62 -3.67 2.92 -0.08
CA GLU A 62 -2.87 3.42 1.03
C GLU A 62 -3.66 4.27 2.04
N ARG A 63 -4.69 4.96 1.59
CA ARG A 63 -5.56 5.78 2.44
C ARG A 63 -6.76 5.03 3.00
N GLY A 64 -6.90 3.75 2.73
CA GLY A 64 -8.07 2.96 3.12
C GLY A 64 -9.35 3.35 2.36
N LEU A 65 -9.22 3.92 1.17
CA LEU A 65 -10.34 4.43 0.36
C LEU A 65 -11.19 3.36 -0.32
N PRO A 66 -10.72 2.12 -0.58
CA PRO A 66 -11.54 1.08 -1.20
C PRO A 66 -12.71 0.59 -0.34
N ILE A 67 -12.76 0.95 0.93
CA ILE A 67 -13.76 0.45 1.90
C ILE A 67 -15.18 0.52 1.35
N LEU A 68 -15.50 1.62 0.68
CA LEU A 68 -16.86 1.90 0.19
C LEU A 68 -16.96 1.86 -1.35
N GLU A 69 -15.92 1.41 -2.02
CA GLU A 69 -15.92 1.29 -3.48
C GLU A 69 -16.84 0.12 -3.90
N GLY A 70 -17.85 0.43 -4.68
CA GLY A 70 -18.87 -0.55 -5.11
C GLY A 70 -20.09 -0.64 -4.21
N VAL A 71 -20.16 0.10 -3.11
CA VAL A 71 -21.38 0.26 -2.31
C VAL A 71 -22.21 1.40 -2.90
N GLU A 72 -23.44 1.11 -3.30
CA GLU A 72 -24.40 2.16 -3.74
C GLU A 72 -24.86 2.95 -2.52
N LEU A 73 -24.46 4.21 -2.43
CA LEU A 73 -24.74 5.07 -1.30
C LEU A 73 -25.64 6.24 -1.70
N ASN A 74 -26.75 6.39 -0.98
CA ASN A 74 -27.67 7.53 -1.08
C ASN A 74 -27.60 8.37 0.21
N LYS A 75 -28.00 7.79 1.32
CA LYS A 75 -28.04 8.46 2.63
C LYS A 75 -26.64 8.75 3.17
N TYR A 76 -25.68 7.84 2.97
CA TYR A 76 -24.34 7.90 3.56
C TYR A 76 -23.25 8.39 2.59
N LYS A 77 -23.65 9.00 1.48
CA LYS A 77 -22.71 9.53 0.47
C LYS A 77 -21.72 10.56 1.03
N SER A 78 -22.16 11.38 1.99
CA SER A 78 -21.27 12.35 2.66
C SER A 78 -20.29 11.68 3.60
N LEU A 79 -20.73 10.63 4.31
CA LEU A 79 -19.87 9.80 5.15
C LEU A 79 -18.79 9.13 4.33
N ALA A 80 -19.16 8.53 3.19
CA ALA A 80 -18.21 7.92 2.26
C ALA A 80 -17.14 8.90 1.80
N LYS A 81 -17.54 10.12 1.39
CA LYS A 81 -16.58 11.17 1.01
C LYS A 81 -15.65 11.53 2.15
N THR A 82 -16.14 11.59 3.38
CA THR A 82 -15.33 11.93 4.55
C THR A 82 -14.36 10.81 4.90
N VAL A 83 -14.80 9.55 4.89
CA VAL A 83 -13.95 8.36 5.09
C VAL A 83 -12.83 8.34 4.05
N VAL A 84 -13.18 8.56 2.78
CA VAL A 84 -12.23 8.63 1.66
C VAL A 84 -11.23 9.77 1.84
N SER A 85 -11.65 10.95 2.31
CA SER A 85 -10.76 12.12 2.36
C SER A 85 -9.83 12.13 3.57
N THR A 86 -10.27 11.63 4.72
CA THR A 86 -9.48 11.74 5.97
C THR A 86 -8.63 10.53 6.26
N GLY A 87 -9.09 9.33 5.94
CA GLY A 87 -8.40 8.07 6.25
C GLY A 87 -8.13 7.86 7.76
N SER A 88 -8.68 8.73 8.62
CA SER A 88 -8.42 8.71 10.05
C SER A 88 -9.71 8.51 10.83
N ASN A 89 -9.62 7.75 11.93
CA ASN A 89 -10.72 7.48 12.87
C ASN A 89 -12.02 7.06 12.15
N ILE A 90 -11.87 6.17 11.16
CA ILE A 90 -12.99 5.65 10.37
C ILE A 90 -13.96 4.89 11.26
N GLU A 91 -13.42 4.14 12.21
CA GLU A 91 -14.18 3.35 13.17
C GLU A 91 -15.25 4.18 13.91
N SER A 92 -14.92 5.37 14.38
CA SER A 92 -15.88 6.22 15.10
C SER A 92 -17.07 6.67 14.24
N LYS A 93 -16.88 6.69 12.93
CA LYS A 93 -17.92 7.04 11.95
C LYS A 93 -18.80 5.85 11.58
N ILE A 94 -18.23 4.65 11.61
CA ILE A 94 -18.94 3.41 11.31
C ILE A 94 -19.72 2.89 12.53
N THR A 95 -19.17 3.03 13.73
CA THR A 95 -19.81 2.56 14.99
C THR A 95 -21.29 2.97 15.16
N PRO A 96 -21.71 4.22 14.89
CA PRO A 96 -23.13 4.58 14.97
C PRO A 96 -24.01 3.84 13.96
N LEU A 97 -23.48 3.44 12.81
CA LEU A 97 -24.23 2.73 11.79
C LEU A 97 -24.57 1.31 12.21
N ARG A 98 -23.70 0.65 12.99
CA ARG A 98 -23.93 -0.70 13.52
C ARG A 98 -25.21 -0.81 14.36
N LYS A 99 -25.67 0.29 14.93
CA LYS A 99 -26.92 0.34 15.72
C LYS A 99 -28.18 0.44 14.84
N LYS A 100 -28.02 0.67 13.53
CA LYS A 100 -29.13 0.84 12.59
C LYS A 100 -29.43 -0.47 11.87
N THR A 101 -29.91 -1.46 12.63
CA THR A 101 -30.14 -2.83 12.14
C THR A 101 -31.18 -2.95 11.03
N ASN A 102 -32.09 -1.97 10.90
CA ASN A 102 -33.14 -1.95 9.89
C ASN A 102 -32.80 -1.05 8.68
N ASP A 103 -31.56 -0.58 8.58
CA ASP A 103 -31.08 0.27 7.47
C ASP A 103 -30.10 -0.52 6.63
N GLU A 104 -30.57 -1.07 5.49
CA GLU A 104 -29.78 -1.91 4.61
C GLU A 104 -28.50 -1.20 4.10
N GLU A 105 -28.59 0.12 3.82
CA GLU A 105 -27.42 0.88 3.38
C GLU A 105 -26.39 1.02 4.53
N ALA A 106 -26.86 1.19 5.76
CA ALA A 106 -25.96 1.22 6.92
C ALA A 106 -25.28 -0.13 7.14
N GLN A 107 -25.99 -1.23 6.96
CA GLN A 107 -25.43 -2.57 7.06
C GLN A 107 -24.40 -2.83 5.95
N ALA A 108 -24.70 -2.50 4.70
CA ALA A 108 -23.76 -2.65 3.60
C ALA A 108 -22.46 -1.85 3.83
N VAL A 109 -22.56 -0.66 4.43
CA VAL A 109 -21.37 0.13 4.83
C VAL A 109 -20.57 -0.58 5.92
N CYS A 110 -21.23 -1.17 6.91
CA CYS A 110 -20.56 -1.90 7.99
C CYS A 110 -19.86 -3.15 7.46
N GLU A 111 -20.52 -3.93 6.62
CA GLU A 111 -19.95 -5.12 5.99
C GLU A 111 -18.72 -4.80 5.12
N ALA A 112 -18.81 -3.73 4.31
CA ALA A 112 -17.69 -3.27 3.51
C ALA A 112 -16.51 -2.82 4.38
N PHE A 113 -16.79 -2.16 5.50
CA PHE A 113 -15.75 -1.79 6.47
C PHE A 113 -15.10 -3.02 7.11
N ASP A 114 -15.89 -4.00 7.54
CA ASP A 114 -15.37 -5.21 8.18
C ASP A 114 -14.52 -6.02 7.21
N ALA A 115 -14.97 -6.20 5.97
CA ALA A 115 -14.19 -6.86 4.93
C ALA A 115 -12.87 -6.13 4.62
N TRP A 116 -12.91 -4.80 4.55
CA TRP A 116 -11.70 -4.00 4.39
C TRP A 116 -10.74 -4.16 5.58
N LEU A 117 -11.26 -4.16 6.80
CA LEU A 117 -10.46 -4.26 8.02
C LEU A 117 -9.72 -5.59 8.07
N GLU A 118 -10.42 -6.70 7.81
CA GLU A 118 -9.81 -8.03 7.81
C GLU A 118 -8.74 -8.16 6.71
N ASN A 119 -9.04 -7.74 5.48
CA ASN A 119 -8.05 -7.75 4.40
C ASN A 119 -6.83 -6.87 4.73
N THR A 120 -7.06 -5.71 5.37
CA THR A 120 -5.95 -4.82 5.76
C THR A 120 -5.08 -5.44 6.84
N LYS A 121 -5.67 -6.16 7.81
CA LYS A 121 -4.92 -6.90 8.83
C LYS A 121 -4.06 -7.99 8.21
N GLU A 122 -4.61 -8.77 7.28
CA GLU A 122 -3.85 -9.80 6.56
C GLU A 122 -2.66 -9.21 5.80
N ILE A 123 -2.86 -8.08 5.10
CA ILE A 123 -1.78 -7.37 4.40
C ILE A 123 -0.71 -6.88 5.37
N VAL A 124 -1.11 -6.33 6.51
CA VAL A 124 -0.18 -5.86 7.55
C VAL A 124 0.61 -7.03 8.11
N GLN A 125 -0.06 -8.14 8.42
CA GLN A 125 0.60 -9.35 8.92
C GLN A 125 1.62 -9.92 7.92
N ALA A 126 1.25 -9.98 6.64
CA ALA A 126 2.16 -10.41 5.58
C ALA A 126 3.38 -9.47 5.46
N ARG A 127 3.21 -8.15 5.61
CA ARG A 127 4.32 -7.18 5.58
C ARG A 127 5.25 -7.31 6.77
N ILE A 128 4.74 -7.61 7.97
CA ILE A 128 5.57 -7.88 9.15
C ILE A 128 6.56 -9.01 8.87
N GLN A 129 6.12 -10.04 8.15
CA GLN A 129 6.93 -11.22 7.83
C GLN A 129 7.87 -11.01 6.65
N SER A 130 7.44 -10.32 5.60
CA SER A 130 8.15 -10.25 4.32
C SER A 130 8.91 -8.93 4.10
N VAL A 131 8.37 -7.81 4.56
CA VAL A 131 8.94 -6.46 4.35
C VAL A 131 8.78 -5.61 5.62
N PRO A 132 9.50 -5.92 6.71
CA PRO A 132 9.34 -5.27 8.01
C PRO A 132 9.44 -3.74 7.98
N LEU A 133 10.26 -3.20 7.07
CA LEU A 133 10.42 -1.76 6.90
C LEU A 133 9.11 -1.07 6.49
N GLU A 134 8.30 -1.72 5.65
CA GLU A 134 7.00 -1.21 5.21
C GLU A 134 5.87 -1.51 6.19
N ALA A 135 6.07 -2.47 7.09
CA ALA A 135 5.08 -2.84 8.09
C ALA A 135 4.81 -1.70 9.09
N VAL A 136 5.85 -0.98 9.54
CA VAL A 136 5.71 0.12 10.51
C VAL A 136 4.72 1.19 10.02
N PRO A 137 4.88 1.80 8.84
CA PRO A 137 3.92 2.78 8.34
C PRO A 137 2.53 2.17 8.07
N ALA A 138 2.46 0.90 7.65
CA ALA A 138 1.19 0.23 7.42
C ALA A 138 0.40 0.03 8.72
N ILE A 139 1.04 -0.43 9.79
CA ILE A 139 0.44 -0.56 11.14
C ILE A 139 -0.03 0.82 11.64
N MET A 140 0.81 1.83 11.51
CA MET A 140 0.46 3.19 11.99
C MET A 140 -0.76 3.75 11.24
N ARG A 141 -0.86 3.52 9.92
CA ARG A 141 -2.04 3.92 9.14
C ARG A 141 -3.29 3.17 9.60
N LEU A 142 -3.20 1.85 9.78
CA LEU A 142 -4.30 1.03 10.27
C LEU A 142 -4.79 1.52 11.64
N LYS A 143 -3.87 1.77 12.59
CA LYS A 143 -4.21 2.29 13.91
C LYS A 143 -4.78 3.71 13.88
N THR A 144 -4.37 4.54 12.93
CA THR A 144 -4.95 5.87 12.72
C THR A 144 -6.40 5.77 12.22
N ALA A 145 -6.67 4.80 11.35
CA ALA A 145 -8.00 4.56 10.82
C ALA A 145 -8.92 3.87 11.85
N VAL A 146 -8.38 2.89 12.58
CA VAL A 146 -9.08 2.01 13.53
C VAL A 146 -8.30 1.93 14.83
N PRO A 147 -8.48 2.91 15.75
CA PRO A 147 -7.72 2.96 17.01
C PRO A 147 -7.93 1.77 17.96
N SER A 148 -9.05 1.04 17.82
CA SER A 148 -9.34 -0.15 18.63
C SER A 148 -8.48 -1.36 18.29
N VAL A 149 -7.82 -1.40 17.13
CA VAL A 149 -6.93 -2.49 16.71
C VAL A 149 -5.66 -2.46 17.56
N LYS A 150 -5.55 -3.42 18.48
CA LYS A 150 -4.41 -3.55 19.40
C LYS A 150 -3.50 -4.74 19.10
N GLU A 151 -3.92 -5.64 18.26
CA GLU A 151 -3.18 -6.86 17.92
C GLU A 151 -1.78 -6.59 17.30
N PHE A 152 -1.57 -5.38 16.76
CA PHE A 152 -0.30 -4.94 16.21
C PHE A 152 0.53 -4.05 17.14
N ASP A 153 0.14 -3.86 18.41
CA ASP A 153 0.88 -3.00 19.35
C ASP A 153 2.24 -3.60 19.69
N GLU A 154 2.27 -4.90 20.00
CA GLU A 154 3.50 -5.62 20.30
C GLU A 154 4.41 -5.75 19.07
N PRO A 155 3.92 -6.22 17.88
CA PRO A 155 4.71 -6.21 16.66
C PRO A 155 5.28 -4.82 16.32
N LEU A 156 4.48 -3.76 16.45
CA LEU A 156 4.93 -2.39 16.20
C LEU A 156 6.05 -1.97 17.14
N ALA A 157 5.93 -2.31 18.42
CA ALA A 157 6.95 -2.02 19.42
C ALA A 157 8.26 -2.75 19.10
N ALA A 158 8.17 -4.05 18.77
CA ALA A 158 9.31 -4.86 18.36
C ALA A 158 10.02 -4.31 17.11
N LEU A 159 9.24 -3.96 16.07
CA LEU A 159 9.78 -3.37 14.84
C LEU A 159 10.48 -2.03 15.10
N LYS A 160 9.91 -1.17 15.96
CA LYS A 160 10.52 0.13 16.32
C LYS A 160 11.76 -0.01 17.19
N ALA A 161 11.84 -1.05 18.01
CA ALA A 161 13.01 -1.34 18.84
C ALA A 161 14.17 -1.92 18.03
N ASN A 162 13.92 -2.44 16.84
CA ASN A 162 14.94 -2.99 15.96
C ASN A 162 15.80 -1.86 15.37
N ARG A 163 17.08 -1.80 15.82
CA ARG A 163 18.03 -0.74 15.42
C ARG A 163 18.36 -0.75 13.94
N ASP A 164 18.42 -1.93 13.32
CA ASP A 164 18.78 -2.06 11.91
C ASP A 164 17.62 -1.62 11.01
N LEU A 165 16.39 -1.93 11.38
CA LEU A 165 15.21 -1.38 10.70
C LEU A 165 15.13 0.15 10.83
N SER A 166 15.53 0.71 11.98
CA SER A 166 15.57 2.16 12.16
C SER A 166 16.60 2.81 11.24
N LYS A 167 17.81 2.25 11.16
CA LYS A 167 18.86 2.73 10.24
C LYS A 167 18.43 2.63 8.77
N LEU A 168 17.80 1.50 8.37
CA LEU A 168 17.25 1.32 7.04
C LEU A 168 16.13 2.32 6.72
N ALA A 169 15.26 2.61 7.68
CA ALA A 169 14.21 3.62 7.53
C ALA A 169 14.80 5.01 7.28
N ASP A 170 15.83 5.38 8.00
CA ASP A 170 16.52 6.67 7.82
C ASP A 170 17.24 6.75 6.47
N LEU A 171 17.87 5.67 6.04
CA LEU A 171 18.50 5.57 4.73
C LEU A 171 17.47 5.72 3.61
N ASN A 172 16.36 4.99 3.70
CA ASN A 172 15.27 5.05 2.71
C ASN A 172 14.64 6.45 2.64
N LYS A 173 14.50 7.13 3.79
CA LYS A 173 14.02 8.52 3.84
C LYS A 173 14.97 9.50 3.13
N LYS A 174 16.28 9.32 3.28
CA LYS A 174 17.28 10.11 2.56
C LYS A 174 17.21 9.87 1.06
N ILE A 175 17.15 8.61 0.62
CA ILE A 175 17.01 8.25 -0.80
C ILE A 175 15.76 8.89 -1.38
N SER A 176 14.60 8.71 -0.75
CA SER A 176 13.32 9.26 -1.22
C SER A 176 13.35 10.80 -1.31
N ALA A 177 14.04 11.48 -0.39
CA ALA A 177 14.21 12.92 -0.46
C ALA A 177 15.05 13.37 -1.68
N LEU A 178 16.08 12.60 -2.02
CA LEU A 178 16.92 12.87 -3.20
C LEU A 178 16.15 12.59 -4.50
N GLU A 179 15.40 11.50 -4.55
CA GLU A 179 14.53 11.17 -5.69
C GLU A 179 13.47 12.25 -5.94
N GLN A 180 12.85 12.77 -4.88
CA GLN A 180 11.88 13.87 -4.99
C GLN A 180 12.54 15.16 -5.49
N ARG A 181 13.78 15.45 -5.06
CA ARG A 181 14.54 16.61 -5.58
C ARG A 181 14.84 16.43 -7.06
N LYS A 182 15.29 15.23 -7.47
CA LYS A 182 15.55 14.89 -8.87
C LYS A 182 14.28 15.00 -9.72
N ALA A 183 13.16 14.48 -9.24
CA ALA A 183 11.87 14.55 -9.92
C ALA A 183 11.38 16.01 -10.11
N LYS A 184 11.79 16.93 -9.22
CA LYS A 184 11.52 18.37 -9.33
C LYS A 184 12.57 19.13 -10.17
N GLY A 185 13.43 18.42 -10.91
CA GLY A 185 14.48 19.00 -11.74
C GLY A 185 15.64 19.66 -10.96
N ARG A 186 15.74 19.42 -9.65
CA ARG A 186 16.83 19.98 -8.83
C ARG A 186 18.06 19.09 -8.94
N LYS A 187 19.24 19.69 -9.10
CA LYS A 187 20.51 18.96 -9.08
C LYS A 187 20.75 18.35 -7.69
N ILE A 188 21.21 17.12 -7.67
CA ILE A 188 21.74 16.47 -6.46
C ILE A 188 23.17 16.98 -6.29
N SER A 189 23.48 17.50 -5.11
CA SER A 189 24.82 18.02 -4.80
C SER A 189 25.79 16.88 -4.44
N GLU A 190 27.10 17.13 -4.58
CA GLU A 190 28.12 16.18 -4.10
C GLU A 190 28.01 15.92 -2.59
N SER A 191 27.64 16.93 -1.80
CA SER A 191 27.42 16.78 -0.37
C SER A 191 26.24 15.85 -0.04
N ASP A 192 25.16 15.90 -0.85
CA ASP A 192 24.03 14.97 -0.71
C ASP A 192 24.47 13.51 -0.98
N LEU A 193 25.25 13.30 -2.05
CA LEU A 193 25.79 11.97 -2.38
C LEU A 193 26.76 11.48 -1.31
N LYS A 194 27.68 12.32 -0.83
CA LYS A 194 28.61 11.98 0.25
C LYS A 194 27.87 11.61 1.54
N SER A 195 26.83 12.34 1.90
CA SER A 195 25.99 12.03 3.05
C SER A 195 25.26 10.70 2.92
N LEU A 196 24.83 10.33 1.70
CA LEU A 196 24.20 9.04 1.41
C LEU A 196 25.23 7.91 1.50
N THR A 197 26.40 8.06 0.88
CA THR A 197 27.49 7.08 0.94
C THR A 197 27.89 6.78 2.37
N GLN A 198 28.13 7.82 3.19
CA GLN A 198 28.46 7.66 4.61
C GLN A 198 27.36 6.94 5.41
N ALA A 199 26.09 7.12 5.03
CA ALA A 199 24.99 6.40 5.69
C ALA A 199 24.93 4.92 5.28
N VAL A 200 25.29 4.60 4.04
CA VAL A 200 25.41 3.22 3.54
C VAL A 200 26.61 2.52 4.21
N ASP A 201 27.77 3.18 4.26
CA ASP A 201 28.99 2.62 4.86
C ASP A 201 28.78 2.26 6.33
N LYS A 202 28.15 3.16 7.10
CA LYS A 202 27.79 2.89 8.51
C LYS A 202 26.80 1.75 8.68
N PHE A 203 25.96 1.49 7.69
CA PHE A 203 25.05 0.35 7.73
C PHE A 203 25.81 -0.96 7.50
N THR A 204 26.69 -1.00 6.48
CA THR A 204 27.48 -2.18 6.13
C THR A 204 28.57 -2.52 7.17
N GLU A 205 29.16 -1.53 7.84
CA GLU A 205 30.13 -1.76 8.92
C GLU A 205 29.49 -2.44 10.14
N SER A 206 28.24 -2.09 10.47
CA SER A 206 27.53 -2.71 11.60
C SER A 206 27.16 -4.18 11.38
N ASP A 207 27.01 -4.63 10.14
CA ASP A 207 26.76 -6.04 9.83
C ASP A 207 28.03 -6.90 10.01
N ASN A 208 29.21 -6.33 9.79
CA ASN A 208 30.49 -7.03 9.96
C ASN A 208 30.89 -7.21 11.45
N GLU A 209 30.47 -6.30 12.34
CA GLU A 209 30.72 -6.44 13.78
C GLU A 209 29.78 -7.47 14.46
N ALA A 210 28.60 -7.69 13.90
CA ALA A 210 27.64 -8.68 14.41
C ALA A 210 27.99 -10.14 14.03
N THR A 211 28.96 -10.33 13.14
CA THR A 211 29.38 -11.65 12.62
C THR A 211 30.72 -12.12 13.20
N GLN A 212 31.33 -11.37 14.11
CA GLN A 212 32.49 -11.75 14.90
C GLN A 212 32.10 -12.09 16.34
#